data_54282ab5c93c9db45dd75f00e7abcb05
#
_entry.id   54282ab5c93c9db45dd75f00e7abcb05
#
_cell.length_a   1.000
_cell.length_b   1.000
_cell.length_c   1.000
_cell.angle_alpha   90.00
_cell.angle_beta   90.00
_cell.angle_gamma   90.00
#
_symmetry.space_group_name_H-M   'P 1'
#
loop_
_entity.id
_entity.type
_entity.pdbx_description
1 polymer ?
#
loop_
_entity_poly.entity_id
_entity_poly.type
_entity_poly.pdbx_seq_one_letter_code
_entity_poly.pdbx_strand_id
1 'polypeptide(L)'
;GDPDLLLLGDFNAYTHEDPLVALTSRGLVDLATSRGRANDHYSFGFDGMWGSLDHALASPSLAAQVRGVITWHVNADEPPVLGYETAFKTPAQQAALYAPDPFRSSDHDPLLVGVTLSDSAPRRRP
;
A
#
# COMPACT_ATOMS: atom_id res chain seq x y z
N GLY A 1 -5.17 -12.12 -24.26
CA GLY A 1 -5.60 -11.46 -23.05
C GLY A 1 -4.71 -10.25 -22.78
N ASP A 2 -5.13 -9.38 -21.87
CA ASP A 2 -4.33 -8.26 -21.39
C ASP A 2 -3.18 -8.82 -20.53
N PRO A 3 -1.90 -8.46 -20.79
CA PRO A 3 -0.78 -8.90 -19.98
C PRO A 3 -0.61 -8.10 -18.69
N ASP A 4 -1.39 -7.05 -18.49
CA ASP A 4 -1.29 -6.16 -17.34
C ASP A 4 -1.86 -6.83 -16.08
N LEU A 5 -1.04 -6.90 -15.04
CA LEU A 5 -1.37 -7.47 -13.75
C LEU A 5 -0.94 -6.50 -12.65
N LEU A 6 -1.82 -6.26 -11.70
CA LEU A 6 -1.53 -5.57 -10.44
C LEU A 6 -1.94 -6.45 -9.26
N LEU A 7 -1.02 -6.67 -8.34
CA LEU A 7 -1.28 -7.21 -7.01
C LEU A 7 -1.10 -6.07 -6.01
N LEU A 8 -2.14 -5.74 -5.27
CA LEU A 8 -2.15 -4.61 -4.34
C LEU A 8 -2.80 -5.02 -3.02
N GLY A 9 -2.13 -4.76 -1.91
CA GLY A 9 -2.67 -4.99 -0.57
C GLY A 9 -1.63 -5.35 0.47
N ASP A 10 -2.13 -5.75 1.64
CA ASP A 10 -1.33 -6.29 2.74
C ASP A 10 -0.92 -7.73 2.44
N PHE A 11 0.39 -7.97 2.33
CA PHE A 11 0.96 -9.30 2.12
C PHE A 11 1.40 -9.97 3.43
N ASN A 12 1.29 -9.25 4.55
CA ASN A 12 1.78 -9.69 5.85
C ASN A 12 3.25 -10.17 5.80
N ALA A 13 4.04 -9.53 4.94
CA ALA A 13 5.44 -9.85 4.71
C ALA A 13 6.21 -8.57 4.36
N TYR A 14 7.39 -8.41 4.93
CA TYR A 14 8.27 -7.28 4.59
C TYR A 14 8.96 -7.49 3.24
N THR A 15 9.43 -6.40 2.65
CA THR A 15 9.96 -6.32 1.27
C THR A 15 10.99 -7.41 0.90
N HIS A 16 11.81 -7.83 1.86
CA HIS A 16 12.88 -8.82 1.62
C HIS A 16 12.56 -10.23 2.14
N GLU A 17 11.34 -10.47 2.58
CA GLU A 17 10.91 -11.79 3.01
C GLU A 17 10.49 -12.68 1.84
N ASP A 18 10.54 -13.99 2.07
CA ASP A 18 10.34 -15.02 1.06
C ASP A 18 9.08 -14.83 0.16
N PRO A 19 7.90 -14.44 0.70
CA PRO A 19 6.72 -14.24 -0.15
C PRO A 19 6.94 -13.17 -1.24
N LEU A 20 7.55 -12.04 -0.88
CA LEU A 20 7.83 -10.94 -1.82
C LEU A 20 8.96 -11.31 -2.78
N VAL A 21 10.02 -11.94 -2.27
CA VAL A 21 11.13 -12.44 -3.09
C VAL A 21 10.65 -13.48 -4.10
N ALA A 22 9.74 -14.39 -3.72
CA ALA A 22 9.18 -15.38 -4.62
C ALA A 22 8.39 -14.75 -5.80
N LEU A 23 7.70 -13.65 -5.57
CA LEU A 23 6.94 -12.93 -6.59
C LEU A 23 7.86 -12.10 -7.50
N THR A 24 8.77 -11.33 -6.91
CA THR A 24 9.68 -10.47 -7.67
C THR A 24 10.71 -11.26 -8.47
N SER A 25 11.21 -12.40 -7.97
CA SER A 25 12.09 -13.29 -8.72
C SER A 25 11.43 -13.92 -9.96
N ARG A 26 10.10 -13.89 -10.04
CA ARG A 26 9.32 -14.34 -11.20
C ARG A 26 8.97 -13.20 -12.16
N GLY A 27 9.55 -12.02 -11.96
CA GLY A 27 9.45 -10.91 -12.89
C GLY A 27 8.38 -9.88 -12.54
N LEU A 28 7.71 -9.98 -11.40
CA LEU A 28 6.87 -8.88 -10.91
C LEU A 28 7.76 -7.74 -10.40
N VAL A 29 7.36 -6.53 -10.71
CA VAL A 29 8.05 -5.30 -10.31
C VAL A 29 7.41 -4.78 -9.03
N ASP A 30 8.19 -4.65 -7.97
CA ASP A 30 7.76 -3.91 -6.79
C ASP A 30 7.74 -2.41 -7.12
N LEU A 31 6.54 -1.85 -7.16
CA LEU A 31 6.31 -0.47 -7.59
C LEU A 31 6.80 0.54 -6.56
N ALA A 32 6.70 0.24 -5.27
CA ALA A 32 7.13 1.14 -4.20
C ALA A 32 8.66 1.34 -4.26
N THR A 33 9.42 0.26 -4.41
CA THR A 33 10.88 0.34 -4.52
C THR A 33 11.35 0.91 -5.85
N SER A 34 10.61 0.67 -6.94
CA SER A 34 11.04 1.07 -8.29
C SER A 34 10.56 2.46 -8.71
N ARG A 35 9.48 2.98 -8.15
CA ARG A 35 8.80 4.22 -8.56
C ARG A 35 8.47 5.16 -7.41
N GLY A 36 8.54 4.69 -6.18
CA GLY A 36 8.32 5.48 -4.98
C GLY A 36 9.50 6.39 -4.64
N ARG A 37 9.35 7.21 -3.60
CA ARG A 37 10.44 8.02 -3.06
C ARG A 37 11.37 7.15 -2.21
N ALA A 38 12.67 7.32 -2.34
CA ALA A 38 13.62 6.67 -1.45
C ALA A 38 13.33 7.03 0.01
N ASN A 39 13.30 6.05 0.89
CA ASN A 39 13.04 6.15 2.33
C ASN A 39 11.60 6.51 2.75
N ASP A 40 10.63 6.43 1.85
CA ASP A 40 9.21 6.72 2.12
C ASP A 40 8.36 5.45 1.91
N HIS A 41 8.89 4.30 2.38
CA HIS A 41 8.31 2.98 2.06
C HIS A 41 7.97 2.22 3.34
N TYR A 42 7.22 2.83 4.24
CA TYR A 42 6.60 2.10 5.33
C TYR A 42 5.08 2.29 5.28
N SER A 43 4.35 1.27 5.65
CA SER A 43 2.89 1.30 5.76
C SER A 43 2.42 0.91 7.15
N PHE A 44 3.32 0.40 7.98
CA PHE A 44 3.01 -0.14 9.29
C PHE A 44 4.10 0.17 10.30
N GLY A 45 3.71 0.46 11.54
CA GLY A 45 4.59 0.68 12.67
C GLY A 45 4.32 -0.31 13.80
N PHE A 46 5.37 -1.02 14.25
CA PHE A 46 5.29 -1.95 15.36
C PHE A 46 6.52 -1.83 16.26
N ASP A 47 6.29 -1.71 17.57
CA ASP A 47 7.35 -1.66 18.61
C ASP A 47 8.45 -0.63 18.32
N GLY A 48 8.06 0.54 17.80
CA GLY A 48 8.98 1.63 17.44
C GLY A 48 9.78 1.42 16.15
N MET A 49 9.45 0.40 15.38
CA MET A 49 10.01 0.14 14.05
C MET A 49 8.96 0.32 12.97
N TRP A 50 9.37 0.84 11.82
CA TRP A 50 8.50 1.00 10.65
C TRP A 50 8.94 0.08 9.52
N GLY A 51 7.97 -0.45 8.78
CA GLY A 51 8.21 -1.30 7.63
C GLY A 51 7.01 -1.38 6.69
N SER A 52 7.23 -1.90 5.48
CA SER A 52 6.18 -2.11 4.50
C SER A 52 5.62 -3.52 4.60
N LEU A 53 4.35 -3.65 4.94
CA LEU A 53 3.56 -4.88 4.81
C LEU A 53 2.61 -4.79 3.62
N ASP A 54 2.28 -3.56 3.20
CA ASP A 54 1.43 -3.28 2.05
C ASP A 54 2.30 -3.06 0.81
N HIS A 55 2.03 -3.82 -0.24
CA HIS A 55 2.82 -3.81 -1.46
C HIS A 55 1.96 -3.61 -2.70
N ALA A 56 2.56 -3.05 -3.73
CA ALA A 56 2.04 -2.99 -5.08
C ALA A 56 3.04 -3.66 -6.04
N LEU A 57 2.69 -4.84 -6.53
CA LEU A 57 3.49 -5.58 -7.48
C LEU A 57 2.79 -5.59 -8.83
N ALA A 58 3.51 -5.26 -9.90
CA ALA A 58 2.94 -5.20 -11.23
C ALA A 58 3.73 -6.06 -12.23
N SER A 59 3.02 -6.51 -13.29
CA SER A 59 3.70 -7.02 -14.48
C SER A 59 4.59 -5.94 -15.10
N PRO A 60 5.66 -6.27 -15.81
CA PRO A 60 6.52 -5.28 -16.48
C PRO A 60 5.75 -4.36 -17.43
N SER A 61 4.71 -4.89 -18.10
CA SER A 61 3.86 -4.12 -19.01
C SER A 61 3.06 -3.04 -18.27
N LEU A 62 2.45 -3.36 -17.13
CA LEU A 62 1.74 -2.38 -16.32
C LEU A 62 2.71 -1.43 -15.60
N ALA A 63 3.84 -1.93 -15.10
CA ALA A 63 4.85 -1.09 -14.44
C ALA A 63 5.36 0.03 -15.35
N ALA A 64 5.43 -0.18 -16.67
CA ALA A 64 5.78 0.85 -17.64
C ALA A 64 4.74 1.99 -17.74
N GLN A 65 3.50 1.73 -17.34
CA GLN A 65 2.38 2.66 -17.37
C GLN A 65 2.18 3.40 -16.03
N VAL A 66 2.92 3.00 -14.98
CA VAL A 66 2.88 3.65 -13.66
C VAL A 66 3.54 5.03 -13.72
N ARG A 67 2.85 6.05 -13.19
CA ARG A 67 3.30 7.45 -13.11
C ARG A 67 3.87 7.82 -11.76
N GLY A 68 3.43 7.14 -10.72
CA GLY A 68 3.94 7.35 -9.37
C GLY A 68 3.31 6.40 -8.38
N VAL A 69 4.00 6.23 -7.27
CA VAL A 69 3.54 5.45 -6.11
C VAL A 69 3.87 6.26 -4.87
N ILE A 70 2.93 6.36 -3.96
CA ILE A 70 3.12 6.98 -2.66
C ILE A 70 2.44 6.14 -1.57
N THR A 71 3.04 6.09 -0.40
CA THR A 71 2.35 5.72 0.83
C THR A 71 1.78 6.99 1.44
N TRP A 72 0.49 6.99 1.75
CA TRP A 72 -0.14 8.16 2.35
C TRP A 72 -0.17 7.99 3.87
N HIS A 73 0.78 8.62 4.56
CA HIS A 73 0.98 8.51 6.00
C HIS A 73 -0.10 9.23 6.79
N VAL A 74 -1.22 8.55 7.02
CA VAL A 74 -2.37 9.04 7.80
C VAL A 74 -2.72 8.09 8.95
N ASN A 75 -2.06 6.94 9.03
CA ASN A 75 -2.41 5.88 9.96
C ASN A 75 -1.24 5.39 10.80
N ALA A 76 -0.16 4.92 10.17
CA ALA A 76 0.96 4.26 10.86
C ALA A 76 1.68 5.20 11.86
N ASP A 77 1.77 6.49 11.54
CA ASP A 77 2.40 7.51 12.38
C ASP A 77 1.49 7.99 13.52
N GLU A 78 0.18 7.75 13.42
CA GLU A 78 -0.77 8.24 14.39
C GLU A 78 -0.80 7.36 15.66
N PRO A 79 -0.99 7.96 16.84
CA PRO A 79 -1.04 7.21 18.10
C PRO A 79 -2.11 6.12 18.07
N PRO A 80 -1.82 4.88 18.53
CA PRO A 80 -2.79 3.77 18.54
C PRO A 80 -4.08 4.07 19.28
N VAL A 81 -4.06 4.98 20.26
CA VAL A 81 -5.27 5.39 21.01
C VAL A 81 -6.30 6.11 20.13
N LEU A 82 -5.91 6.67 18.99
CA LEU A 82 -6.82 7.28 18.01
C LEU A 82 -7.48 6.25 17.09
N GLY A 83 -6.96 5.03 17.04
CA GLY A 83 -7.46 3.98 16.15
C GLY A 83 -8.95 3.66 16.33
N TYR A 84 -9.55 3.07 15.33
CA TYR A 84 -10.96 2.65 15.31
C TYR A 84 -11.30 1.56 16.35
N GLU A 85 -10.31 0.81 16.83
CA GLU A 85 -10.50 -0.21 17.85
C GLU A 85 -10.94 0.40 19.18
N THR A 86 -12.09 -0.04 19.68
CA THR A 86 -12.69 0.51 20.90
C THR A 86 -12.54 -0.39 22.13
N ALA A 87 -12.10 -1.64 21.95
CA ALA A 87 -12.04 -2.62 23.03
C ALA A 87 -11.16 -2.19 24.22
N PHE A 88 -10.14 -1.38 23.96
CA PHE A 88 -9.18 -0.92 24.97
C PHE A 88 -9.40 0.53 25.41
N LYS A 89 -10.52 1.17 24.99
CA LYS A 89 -10.85 2.53 25.31
C LYS A 89 -11.92 2.61 26.38
N THR A 90 -11.74 3.53 27.33
CA THR A 90 -12.83 3.92 28.24
C THR A 90 -13.94 4.63 27.47
N PRO A 91 -15.20 4.68 27.99
CA PRO A 91 -16.28 5.43 27.35
C PRO A 91 -15.94 6.92 27.14
N ALA A 92 -15.19 7.53 28.05
CA ALA A 92 -14.74 8.91 27.94
C ALA A 92 -13.74 9.08 26.76
N GLN A 93 -12.81 8.15 26.58
CA GLN A 93 -11.88 8.15 25.45
C GLN A 93 -12.61 7.92 24.13
N GLN A 94 -13.57 7.00 24.08
CA GLN A 94 -14.37 6.78 22.88
C GLN A 94 -15.10 8.05 22.43
N ALA A 95 -15.68 8.80 23.39
CA ALA A 95 -16.38 10.04 23.10
C ALA A 95 -15.44 11.20 22.73
N ALA A 96 -14.27 11.29 23.39
CA ALA A 96 -13.37 12.43 23.24
C ALA A 96 -12.39 12.30 22.05
N LEU A 97 -12.05 11.05 21.65
CA LEU A 97 -11.03 10.78 20.62
C LEU A 97 -11.63 10.43 19.26
N TYR A 98 -12.95 10.34 19.15
CA TYR A 98 -13.57 10.14 17.84
C TYR A 98 -13.48 11.41 17.01
N ALA A 99 -12.98 11.27 15.78
CA ALA A 99 -13.00 12.30 14.76
C ALA A 99 -13.43 11.69 13.41
N PRO A 100 -14.35 12.34 12.66
CA PRO A 100 -14.79 11.85 11.35
C PRO A 100 -13.82 12.29 10.25
N ASP A 101 -12.57 11.87 10.37
CA ASP A 101 -11.48 12.18 9.44
C ASP A 101 -10.72 10.89 9.04
N PRO A 102 -9.79 10.93 8.09
CA PRO A 102 -9.08 9.75 7.62
C PRO A 102 -7.98 9.25 8.56
N PHE A 103 -7.58 10.05 9.56
CA PHE A 103 -6.43 9.71 10.40
C PHE A 103 -6.74 8.54 11.33
N ARG A 104 -5.81 7.58 11.37
CA ARG A 104 -5.90 6.36 12.16
C ARG A 104 -7.19 5.56 11.93
N SER A 105 -7.74 5.62 10.72
CA SER A 105 -8.87 4.78 10.29
C SER A 105 -8.46 3.32 10.06
N SER A 106 -7.16 3.04 10.07
CA SER A 106 -6.49 1.74 10.07
C SER A 106 -5.23 1.84 10.92
N ASP A 107 -4.53 0.76 11.14
CA ASP A 107 -3.15 0.73 11.64
C ASP A 107 -2.12 0.69 10.50
N HIS A 108 -2.59 0.50 9.25
CA HIS A 108 -1.79 0.55 8.04
C HIS A 108 -2.05 1.80 7.22
N ASP A 109 -1.00 2.33 6.59
CA ASP A 109 -1.10 3.43 5.63
C ASP A 109 -1.55 2.94 4.25
N PRO A 110 -2.45 3.65 3.57
CA PRO A 110 -2.85 3.29 2.23
C PRO A 110 -1.74 3.55 1.21
N LEU A 111 -1.54 2.59 0.31
CA LEU A 111 -0.64 2.69 -0.83
C LEU A 111 -1.43 3.14 -2.07
N LEU A 112 -1.00 4.24 -2.69
CA LEU A 112 -1.64 4.81 -3.87
C LEU A 112 -0.75 4.62 -5.10
N VAL A 113 -1.34 4.06 -6.16
CA VAL A 113 -0.65 3.82 -7.44
C VAL A 113 -1.35 4.60 -8.54
N GLY A 114 -0.64 5.56 -9.12
CA GLY A 114 -1.11 6.32 -10.27
C GLY A 114 -0.69 5.67 -11.58
N VAL A 115 -1.65 5.35 -12.44
CA VAL A 115 -1.38 4.74 -13.76
C VAL A 115 -1.98 5.57 -14.89
N THR A 116 -1.34 5.54 -16.05
CA THR A 116 -1.92 6.00 -17.32
C THR A 116 -2.05 4.79 -18.21
N LEU A 117 -3.25 4.20 -18.23
CA LEU A 117 -3.51 3.02 -19.06
C LEU A 117 -3.44 3.40 -20.53
N SER A 118 -2.61 2.69 -21.29
CA SER A 118 -2.60 2.78 -22.75
C SER A 118 -3.58 1.77 -23.31
N ASP A 119 -4.40 2.16 -24.28
CA ASP A 119 -5.22 1.22 -25.06
C ASP A 119 -4.30 0.25 -25.81
N SER A 120 -3.98 -0.87 -25.21
CA SER A 120 -3.06 -1.88 -25.76
C SER A 120 -3.71 -2.85 -26.73
N ALA A 121 -4.88 -2.53 -27.29
CA ALA A 121 -5.48 -3.33 -28.39
C ALA A 121 -6.07 -2.44 -29.47
N PRO A 122 -5.73 -2.62 -30.77
CA PRO A 122 -6.57 -2.13 -31.83
C PRO A 122 -7.92 -2.86 -31.68
N ARG A 123 -8.99 -2.10 -31.35
CA ARG A 123 -10.36 -2.60 -31.41
C ARG A 123 -10.53 -3.15 -32.83
N ARG A 124 -10.57 -4.47 -32.98
CA ARG A 124 -11.07 -5.06 -34.23
C ARG A 124 -12.51 -4.57 -34.37
N ARG A 125 -12.70 -3.64 -35.31
CA ARG A 125 -14.06 -3.30 -35.74
C ARG A 125 -14.65 -4.56 -36.40
N PRO A 126 -15.91 -4.87 -36.12
CA PRO A 126 -16.64 -5.97 -36.76
C PRO A 126 -16.76 -5.78 -38.28
#